data_55daa851dea3ea16767977e3f6ee2d8b
#
_entry.id   55daa851dea3ea16767977e3f6ee2d8b
#
_cell.length_a   1.000
_cell.length_b   1.000
_cell.length_c   1.000
_cell.angle_alpha   90.00
_cell.angle_beta   90.00
_cell.angle_gamma   90.00
#
_symmetry.space_group_name_H-M   'P 1'
#
loop_
_entity.id
_entity.type
_entity.pdbx_description
1 polymer ?
#
loop_
_entity_poly.entity_id
_entity_poly.type
_entity_poly.pdbx_seq_one_letter_code
_entity_poly.pdbx_strand_id
1 'polypeptide(L)'
;QLRALTEQQPELIPHIAHALLMPDYFSYRLTGKMNWEYTNATTTQLVNINSDDWDESLLAWSGANKAWFGRPTHPGNVIGHWICPQGNEIPVVAVASHDTASAVIASPLNGSRAAYLSSGTWSLMGFESQTPFTNDTALAANITNEGGAEGRYRVLKNIMGLWLLQRVLQERQINDLPALIAATQALPACRFIINPNDDRFINPDEMCSEIQAACRETAQPIPESDAELARCIFDSLALLYADVLHELAQLRGEDFSQLHI
;
A
#
# COMPACT_ATOMS: atom_id res chain seq x y z
N GLN A 1 9.49 -11.48 -0.09
CA GLN A 1 10.61 -11.29 0.85
C GLN A 1 11.00 -12.61 1.52
N LEU A 2 10.09 -13.31 2.22
CA LEU A 2 10.40 -14.59 2.90
C LEU A 2 10.95 -15.62 1.93
N ARG A 3 10.35 -15.80 0.77
CA ARG A 3 10.83 -16.69 -0.28
C ARG A 3 12.25 -16.35 -0.72
N ALA A 4 12.52 -15.06 -0.98
CA ALA A 4 13.86 -14.61 -1.34
C ALA A 4 14.87 -14.85 -0.21
N LEU A 5 14.50 -14.64 1.06
CA LEU A 5 15.36 -14.95 2.20
C LEU A 5 15.73 -16.44 2.24
N THR A 6 14.73 -17.31 2.05
CA THR A 6 14.94 -18.77 2.03
C THR A 6 15.89 -19.23 0.91
N GLU A 7 15.80 -18.58 -0.26
CA GLU A 7 16.61 -18.94 -1.43
C GLU A 7 18.01 -18.31 -1.40
N GLN A 8 18.13 -17.07 -0.94
CA GLN A 8 19.38 -16.30 -0.98
C GLN A 8 20.22 -16.40 0.29
N GLN A 9 19.59 -16.67 1.43
CA GLN A 9 20.25 -16.75 2.74
C GLN A 9 19.75 -17.93 3.57
N PRO A 10 19.79 -19.16 3.03
CA PRO A 10 19.26 -20.36 3.70
C PRO A 10 19.91 -20.63 5.05
N GLU A 11 21.14 -20.19 5.26
CA GLU A 11 21.87 -20.32 6.52
C GLU A 11 21.23 -19.55 7.68
N LEU A 12 20.43 -18.54 7.43
CA LEU A 12 19.71 -17.80 8.47
C LEU A 12 18.48 -18.54 8.99
N ILE A 13 17.86 -19.36 8.16
CA ILE A 13 16.58 -20.01 8.44
C ILE A 13 16.60 -20.81 9.77
N PRO A 14 17.61 -21.63 10.09
CA PRO A 14 17.68 -22.37 11.37
C PRO A 14 17.79 -21.47 12.60
N HIS A 15 18.18 -20.21 12.44
CA HIS A 15 18.39 -19.26 13.52
C HIS A 15 17.17 -18.37 13.79
N ILE A 16 16.13 -18.44 12.96
CA ILE A 16 14.91 -17.64 13.13
C ILE A 16 14.02 -18.32 14.18
N ALA A 17 13.84 -17.66 15.33
CA ALA A 17 12.90 -18.08 16.35
C ALA A 17 11.51 -17.49 16.12
N HIS A 18 11.44 -16.21 15.75
CA HIS A 18 10.18 -15.48 15.52
C HIS A 18 10.34 -14.48 14.38
N ALA A 19 9.22 -14.21 13.69
CA ALA A 19 9.12 -13.15 12.68
C ALA A 19 8.05 -12.15 13.15
N LEU A 20 8.44 -10.87 13.26
CA LEU A 20 7.55 -9.78 13.61
C LEU A 20 7.55 -8.75 12.50
N LEU A 21 6.40 -8.16 12.22
CA LEU A 21 6.31 -6.97 11.39
C LEU A 21 6.87 -5.78 12.17
N MET A 22 7.32 -4.75 11.48
CA MET A 22 8.06 -3.65 12.13
C MET A 22 7.25 -2.96 13.26
N PRO A 23 5.96 -2.64 13.10
CA PRO A 23 5.17 -2.08 14.20
C PRO A 23 5.05 -3.02 15.41
N ASP A 24 4.89 -4.32 15.16
CA ASP A 24 4.82 -5.33 16.21
C ASP A 24 6.17 -5.48 16.94
N TYR A 25 7.28 -5.31 16.23
CA TYR A 25 8.61 -5.29 16.84
C TYR A 25 8.77 -4.11 17.81
N PHE A 26 8.28 -2.92 17.47
CA PHE A 26 8.28 -1.78 18.40
C PHE A 26 7.42 -2.04 19.63
N SER A 27 6.24 -2.62 19.46
CA SER A 27 5.38 -3.02 20.57
C SER A 27 6.07 -4.05 21.48
N TYR A 28 6.76 -5.03 20.89
CA TYR A 28 7.59 -6.00 21.62
C TYR A 28 8.71 -5.32 22.40
N ARG A 29 9.42 -4.35 21.81
CA ARG A 29 10.50 -3.62 22.48
C ARG A 29 10.00 -2.80 23.68
N LEU A 30 8.76 -2.34 23.66
CA LEU A 30 8.15 -1.59 24.76
C LEU A 30 7.62 -2.52 25.86
N THR A 31 7.06 -3.66 25.51
CA THR A 31 6.30 -4.50 26.45
C THR A 31 6.93 -5.84 26.80
N GLY A 32 7.90 -6.28 26.00
CA GLY A 32 8.43 -7.66 26.06
C GLY A 32 7.47 -8.73 25.55
N LYS A 33 6.29 -8.36 25.03
CA LYS A 33 5.29 -9.28 24.50
C LYS A 33 5.18 -9.18 22.98
N MET A 34 5.23 -10.32 22.31
CA MET A 34 5.03 -10.41 20.86
C MET A 34 3.56 -10.31 20.52
N ASN A 35 3.27 -9.61 19.43
CA ASN A 35 1.96 -9.47 18.82
C ASN A 35 2.11 -9.57 17.30
N TRP A 36 1.08 -9.93 16.58
CA TRP A 36 0.98 -9.90 15.11
C TRP A 36 -0.31 -9.20 14.76
N GLU A 37 -0.20 -7.90 14.48
CA GLU A 37 -1.40 -7.10 14.28
C GLU A 37 -2.04 -7.42 12.91
N TYR A 38 -3.35 -7.69 12.93
CA TYR A 38 -4.10 -8.27 11.82
C TYR A 38 -4.07 -7.41 10.56
N THR A 39 -4.28 -6.08 10.67
CA THR A 39 -4.35 -5.21 9.48
C THR A 39 -3.02 -5.20 8.71
N ASN A 40 -1.90 -5.28 9.43
CA ASN A 40 -0.59 -5.36 8.82
C ASN A 40 -0.23 -6.79 8.40
N ALA A 41 -0.63 -7.79 9.17
CA ALA A 41 -0.41 -9.20 8.79
C ALA A 41 -1.08 -9.55 7.46
N THR A 42 -2.28 -9.03 7.18
CA THR A 42 -2.99 -9.30 5.91
C THR A 42 -2.28 -8.74 4.69
N THR A 43 -1.47 -7.68 4.82
CA THR A 43 -0.69 -7.13 3.70
C THR A 43 0.40 -8.06 3.20
N THR A 44 0.80 -9.05 4.01
CA THR A 44 1.77 -10.06 3.61
C THR A 44 1.24 -11.05 2.58
N GLN A 45 -0.08 -11.12 2.38
CA GLN A 45 -0.80 -12.13 1.60
C GLN A 45 -0.60 -13.57 2.09
N LEU A 46 -0.16 -13.75 3.34
CA LEU A 46 0.05 -15.05 3.96
C LEU A 46 -1.05 -15.41 4.97
N VAL A 47 -2.00 -14.51 5.20
CA VAL A 47 -3.16 -14.73 6.08
C VAL A 47 -4.33 -15.25 5.24
N ASN A 48 -4.95 -16.33 5.70
CA ASN A 48 -6.14 -16.90 5.09
C ASN A 48 -7.37 -16.08 5.51
N ILE A 49 -8.07 -15.53 4.54
CA ILE A 49 -9.20 -14.61 4.74
C ILE A 49 -10.42 -15.25 5.42
N ASN A 50 -10.52 -16.60 5.41
CA ASN A 50 -11.64 -17.32 6.01
C ASN A 50 -11.39 -17.71 7.47
N SER A 51 -10.13 -17.81 7.88
CA SER A 51 -9.74 -18.25 9.23
C SER A 51 -9.15 -17.12 10.09
N ASP A 52 -8.82 -15.98 9.49
CA ASP A 52 -8.07 -14.88 10.10
C ASP A 52 -6.75 -15.36 10.76
N ASP A 53 -6.16 -16.41 10.17
CA ASP A 53 -4.90 -16.99 10.63
C ASP A 53 -3.95 -17.22 9.43
N TRP A 54 -2.70 -17.45 9.71
CA TRP A 54 -1.69 -17.74 8.70
C TRP A 54 -2.05 -18.97 7.87
N ASP A 55 -2.00 -18.85 6.55
CA ASP A 55 -2.24 -19.95 5.63
C ASP A 55 -1.01 -20.87 5.56
N GLU A 56 -1.18 -22.13 5.95
CA GLU A 56 -0.10 -23.11 6.03
C GLU A 56 0.52 -23.40 4.66
N SER A 57 -0.28 -23.40 3.61
CA SER A 57 0.21 -23.68 2.26
C SER A 57 1.05 -22.52 1.72
N LEU A 58 0.62 -21.30 1.97
CA LEU A 58 1.36 -20.08 1.57
C LEU A 58 2.64 -19.90 2.40
N LEU A 59 2.59 -20.19 3.71
CA LEU A 59 3.79 -20.20 4.54
C LEU A 59 4.79 -21.24 4.02
N ALA A 60 4.36 -22.47 3.76
CA ALA A 60 5.22 -23.51 3.22
C ALA A 60 5.81 -23.11 1.86
N TRP A 61 5.01 -22.54 0.98
CA TRP A 61 5.47 -22.01 -0.32
C TRP A 61 6.53 -20.91 -0.14
N SER A 62 6.36 -20.03 0.83
CA SER A 62 7.31 -18.95 1.11
C SER A 62 8.59 -19.43 1.80
N GLY A 63 8.64 -20.70 2.25
CA GLY A 63 9.73 -21.26 3.04
C GLY A 63 9.72 -20.83 4.50
N ALA A 64 8.66 -20.18 4.96
CA ALA A 64 8.51 -19.77 6.35
C ALA A 64 7.95 -20.90 7.21
N ASN A 65 8.42 -20.97 8.47
CA ASN A 65 7.86 -21.90 9.44
C ASN A 65 6.72 -21.22 10.21
N LYS A 66 5.57 -21.87 10.30
CA LYS A 66 4.41 -21.37 11.07
C LYS A 66 4.78 -21.07 12.53
N ALA A 67 5.72 -21.80 13.11
CA ALA A 67 6.18 -21.58 14.49
C ALA A 67 6.85 -20.20 14.71
N TRP A 68 7.22 -19.48 13.65
CA TRP A 68 7.76 -18.12 13.77
C TRP A 68 6.70 -17.07 14.07
N PHE A 69 5.41 -17.42 13.85
CA PHE A 69 4.27 -16.51 13.93
C PHE A 69 3.30 -16.94 15.03
N GLY A 70 2.83 -15.99 15.81
CA GLY A 70 1.64 -16.18 16.61
C GLY A 70 0.38 -15.87 15.80
N ARG A 71 -0.78 -16.17 16.36
CA ARG A 71 -2.06 -15.87 15.72
C ARG A 71 -2.22 -14.34 15.54
N PRO A 72 -2.68 -13.86 14.37
CA PRO A 72 -2.99 -12.44 14.19
C PRO A 72 -4.06 -11.95 15.17
N THR A 73 -3.91 -10.72 15.64
CA THR A 73 -4.84 -10.08 16.60
C THR A 73 -5.40 -8.80 16.01
N HIS A 74 -6.70 -8.58 16.19
CA HIS A 74 -7.35 -7.35 15.74
C HIS A 74 -6.89 -6.13 16.56
N PRO A 75 -6.94 -4.92 15.97
CA PRO A 75 -6.61 -3.69 16.69
C PRO A 75 -7.58 -3.43 17.87
N GLY A 76 -7.12 -2.61 18.82
CA GLY A 76 -7.87 -2.24 20.01
C GLY A 76 -7.52 -3.03 21.28
N ASN A 77 -6.72 -4.11 21.17
CA ASN A 77 -6.32 -4.92 22.31
C ASN A 77 -5.08 -4.36 23.01
N VAL A 78 -5.06 -4.45 24.35
CA VAL A 78 -3.85 -4.15 25.14
C VAL A 78 -2.84 -5.29 24.98
N ILE A 79 -1.69 -4.99 24.36
CA ILE A 79 -0.60 -5.94 24.16
C ILE A 79 0.15 -6.18 25.48
N GLY A 80 0.40 -5.11 26.21
CA GLY A 80 1.14 -5.11 27.48
C GLY A 80 1.29 -3.70 28.02
N HIS A 81 2.24 -3.50 28.90
CA HIS A 81 2.50 -2.21 29.49
C HIS A 81 3.96 -1.82 29.34
N TRP A 82 4.19 -0.54 29.13
CA TRP A 82 5.50 0.07 29.10
C TRP A 82 5.74 0.82 30.39
N ILE A 83 6.87 0.57 31.05
CA ILE A 83 7.31 1.34 32.19
C ILE A 83 8.10 2.52 31.68
N CYS A 84 7.54 3.72 31.76
CA CYS A 84 8.22 4.92 31.30
C CYS A 84 9.39 5.29 32.23
N PRO A 85 10.34 6.16 31.82
CA PRO A 85 11.49 6.57 32.65
C PRO A 85 11.12 7.17 34.01
N GLN A 86 9.91 7.72 34.15
CA GLN A 86 9.35 8.26 35.38
C GLN A 86 8.74 7.19 36.30
N GLY A 87 8.74 5.92 35.88
CA GLY A 87 8.23 4.81 36.65
C GLY A 87 6.70 4.57 36.51
N ASN A 88 6.02 5.32 35.63
CA ASN A 88 4.61 5.09 35.38
C ASN A 88 4.40 3.91 34.43
N GLU A 89 3.37 3.12 34.70
CA GLU A 89 2.93 2.03 33.85
C GLU A 89 1.91 2.54 32.83
N ILE A 90 2.24 2.41 31.53
CA ILE A 90 1.43 2.91 30.42
C ILE A 90 0.99 1.73 29.54
N PRO A 91 -0.32 1.52 29.32
CA PRO A 91 -0.78 0.45 28.44
C PRO A 91 -0.34 0.70 26.99
N VAL A 92 0.16 -0.35 26.34
CA VAL A 92 0.48 -0.36 24.91
C VAL A 92 -0.65 -1.10 24.20
N VAL A 93 -1.38 -0.36 23.35
CA VAL A 93 -2.56 -0.86 22.65
C VAL A 93 -2.21 -1.11 21.18
N ALA A 94 -2.63 -2.25 20.64
CA ALA A 94 -2.53 -2.52 19.21
C ALA A 94 -3.43 -1.54 18.45
N VAL A 95 -2.83 -0.75 17.58
CA VAL A 95 -3.55 0.07 16.59
C VAL A 95 -3.66 -0.72 15.28
N ALA A 96 -4.47 -0.26 14.32
CA ALA A 96 -4.38 -0.73 12.95
C ALA A 96 -3.02 -0.32 12.39
N SER A 97 -2.04 -1.20 12.49
CA SER A 97 -0.62 -0.84 12.35
C SER A 97 -0.15 -0.73 10.91
N HIS A 98 -0.95 -1.16 9.93
CA HIS A 98 -0.79 -0.73 8.56
C HIS A 98 -1.23 0.73 8.43
N ASP A 99 -0.36 1.61 7.93
CA ASP A 99 -0.60 3.06 7.86
C ASP A 99 -1.89 3.43 7.12
N THR A 100 -2.15 2.80 5.97
CA THR A 100 -3.40 2.98 5.22
C THR A 100 -4.62 2.49 6.01
N ALA A 101 -4.52 1.43 6.82
CA ALA A 101 -5.63 0.99 7.64
C ALA A 101 -6.00 2.06 8.69
N SER A 102 -5.00 2.66 9.33
CA SER A 102 -5.20 3.78 10.25
C SER A 102 -5.75 5.02 9.54
N ALA A 103 -5.27 5.34 8.34
CA ALA A 103 -5.78 6.46 7.53
C ALA A 103 -7.25 6.27 7.15
N VAL A 104 -7.65 5.06 6.77
CA VAL A 104 -9.04 4.72 6.44
C VAL A 104 -9.95 4.86 7.66
N ILE A 105 -9.52 4.37 8.84
CA ILE A 105 -10.27 4.53 10.10
C ILE A 105 -10.46 6.01 10.45
N ALA A 106 -9.44 6.83 10.22
CA ALA A 106 -9.48 8.27 10.51
C ALA A 106 -10.30 9.06 9.49
N SER A 107 -10.56 8.50 8.31
CA SER A 107 -11.32 9.16 7.26
C SER A 107 -12.82 9.16 7.57
N PRO A 108 -13.56 10.24 7.32
CA PRO A 108 -15.00 10.31 7.56
C PRO A 108 -15.78 9.59 6.45
N LEU A 109 -15.56 8.29 6.29
CA LEU A 109 -16.25 7.47 5.30
C LEU A 109 -17.70 7.27 5.72
N ASN A 110 -18.57 8.17 5.28
CA ASN A 110 -19.99 8.14 5.62
C ASN A 110 -20.79 7.35 4.58
N GLY A 111 -21.34 6.22 5.02
CA GLY A 111 -22.22 5.38 4.21
C GLY A 111 -21.47 4.41 3.28
N SER A 112 -22.27 3.54 2.66
CA SER A 112 -21.75 2.45 1.83
C SER A 112 -21.13 2.91 0.51
N ARG A 113 -21.38 4.15 0.07
CA ARG A 113 -20.95 4.67 -1.25
C ARG A 113 -19.73 5.59 -1.18
N ALA A 114 -18.94 5.46 -0.13
CA ALA A 114 -17.69 6.19 0.02
C ALA A 114 -16.51 5.33 -0.44
N ALA A 115 -15.64 5.89 -1.27
CA ALA A 115 -14.33 5.36 -1.60
C ALA A 115 -13.24 6.21 -0.93
N TYR A 116 -12.06 5.65 -0.81
CA TYR A 116 -10.87 6.36 -0.34
C TYR A 116 -9.70 6.24 -1.32
N LEU A 117 -8.83 7.23 -1.29
CA LEU A 117 -7.52 7.22 -1.94
C LEU A 117 -6.47 7.63 -0.93
N SER A 118 -5.71 6.68 -0.41
CA SER A 118 -4.51 6.96 0.37
C SER A 118 -3.37 7.28 -0.59
N SER A 119 -3.11 8.58 -0.80
CA SER A 119 -2.13 9.07 -1.77
C SER A 119 -0.78 9.32 -1.10
N GLY A 120 0.18 8.48 -1.38
CA GLY A 120 1.55 8.54 -0.88
C GLY A 120 2.56 8.08 -1.93
N THR A 121 3.66 7.50 -1.51
CA THR A 121 4.64 6.83 -2.41
C THR A 121 3.93 5.80 -3.28
N TRP A 122 3.14 4.93 -2.65
CA TRP A 122 2.08 4.17 -3.30
C TRP A 122 0.76 4.90 -3.12
N SER A 123 -0.18 4.68 -4.03
CA SER A 123 -1.56 5.10 -3.90
C SER A 123 -2.43 3.86 -3.74
N LEU A 124 -3.17 3.80 -2.63
CA LEU A 124 -4.10 2.71 -2.35
C LEU A 124 -5.52 3.24 -2.47
N MET A 125 -6.22 2.81 -3.52
CA MET A 125 -7.61 3.22 -3.77
C MET A 125 -8.55 2.06 -3.50
N GLY A 126 -9.61 2.31 -2.72
CA GLY A 126 -10.52 1.25 -2.33
C GLY A 126 -11.76 1.73 -1.59
N PHE A 127 -12.45 0.78 -0.99
CA PHE A 127 -13.60 0.99 -0.14
C PHE A 127 -13.62 -0.02 1.01
N GLU A 128 -14.37 0.27 2.08
CA GLU A 128 -14.59 -0.68 3.16
C GLU A 128 -15.78 -1.60 2.86
N SER A 129 -15.64 -2.88 3.22
CA SER A 129 -16.69 -3.89 3.08
C SER A 129 -16.75 -4.80 4.31
N GLN A 130 -17.93 -5.34 4.60
CA GLN A 130 -18.11 -6.37 5.63
C GLN A 130 -17.78 -7.77 5.09
N THR A 131 -17.72 -7.93 3.77
CA THR A 131 -17.39 -9.19 3.11
C THR A 131 -16.28 -8.99 2.10
N PRO A 132 -15.36 -9.96 1.98
CA PRO A 132 -14.30 -9.86 0.98
C PRO A 132 -14.82 -10.13 -0.44
N PHE A 133 -14.11 -9.58 -1.43
CA PHE A 133 -14.35 -9.81 -2.84
C PHE A 133 -13.25 -10.71 -3.40
N THR A 134 -13.53 -12.01 -3.54
CA THR A 134 -12.56 -13.06 -3.91
C THR A 134 -12.93 -13.77 -5.22
N ASN A 135 -13.73 -13.13 -6.08
CA ASN A 135 -14.14 -13.68 -7.36
C ASN A 135 -13.11 -13.44 -8.47
N ASP A 136 -13.31 -14.09 -9.61
CA ASP A 136 -12.43 -13.97 -10.77
C ASP A 136 -12.29 -12.54 -11.29
N THR A 137 -13.33 -11.71 -11.14
CA THR A 137 -13.29 -10.30 -11.52
C THR A 137 -12.30 -9.51 -10.66
N ALA A 138 -12.33 -9.72 -9.35
CA ALA A 138 -11.38 -9.10 -8.43
C ALA A 138 -9.94 -9.55 -8.71
N LEU A 139 -9.76 -10.85 -9.00
CA LEU A 139 -8.45 -11.41 -9.36
C LEU A 139 -7.92 -10.80 -10.66
N ALA A 140 -8.74 -10.75 -11.70
CA ALA A 140 -8.36 -10.21 -13.01
C ALA A 140 -8.02 -8.71 -12.94
N ALA A 141 -8.71 -7.95 -12.07
CA ALA A 141 -8.46 -6.54 -11.83
C ALA A 141 -7.30 -6.29 -10.83
N ASN A 142 -6.65 -7.34 -10.31
CA ASN A 142 -5.61 -7.24 -9.28
C ASN A 142 -6.07 -6.44 -8.05
N ILE A 143 -7.29 -6.70 -7.60
CA ILE A 143 -7.88 -6.10 -6.40
C ILE A 143 -7.60 -7.03 -5.22
N THR A 144 -7.09 -6.47 -4.13
CA THR A 144 -6.78 -7.18 -2.89
C THR A 144 -7.84 -6.91 -1.81
N ASN A 145 -7.92 -7.82 -0.84
CA ASN A 145 -8.72 -7.67 0.37
C ASN A 145 -7.77 -7.67 1.56
N GLU A 146 -7.67 -6.55 2.24
CA GLU A 146 -6.82 -6.40 3.42
C GLU A 146 -7.68 -6.20 4.66
N GLY A 147 -7.18 -6.64 5.81
CA GLY A 147 -7.87 -6.43 7.08
C GLY A 147 -8.02 -4.96 7.42
N GLY A 148 -9.21 -4.58 7.82
CA GLY A 148 -9.54 -3.29 8.41
C GLY A 148 -9.83 -3.41 9.91
N ALA A 149 -10.31 -2.33 10.51
CA ALA A 149 -10.83 -2.36 11.87
C ALA A 149 -12.27 -2.87 11.92
N GLU A 150 -12.75 -3.21 13.12
CA GLU A 150 -14.14 -3.59 13.37
C GLU A 150 -14.64 -4.76 12.52
N GLY A 151 -13.76 -5.69 12.13
CA GLY A 151 -14.11 -6.85 11.31
C GLY A 151 -14.41 -6.50 9.86
N ARG A 152 -13.99 -5.34 9.37
CA ARG A 152 -14.14 -4.93 7.97
C ARG A 152 -12.94 -5.34 7.15
N TYR A 153 -13.15 -5.37 5.83
CA TYR A 153 -12.11 -5.51 4.83
C TYR A 153 -11.92 -4.19 4.09
N ARG A 154 -10.67 -3.87 3.79
CA ARG A 154 -10.30 -2.84 2.84
C ARG A 154 -10.13 -3.52 1.48
N VAL A 155 -11.11 -3.34 0.59
CA VAL A 155 -11.10 -3.84 -0.79
C VAL A 155 -10.44 -2.77 -1.64
N LEU A 156 -9.24 -3.04 -2.14
CA LEU A 156 -8.43 -1.99 -2.74
C LEU A 156 -7.55 -2.48 -3.89
N LYS A 157 -7.08 -1.53 -4.68
CA LYS A 157 -6.03 -1.70 -5.68
C LYS A 157 -4.81 -0.86 -5.31
N ASN A 158 -3.64 -1.48 -5.37
CA ASN A 158 -2.37 -0.78 -5.24
C ASN A 158 -2.02 -0.14 -6.59
N ILE A 159 -1.69 1.14 -6.54
CA ILE A 159 -1.30 1.95 -7.69
C ILE A 159 0.07 2.52 -7.38
N MET A 160 0.97 2.49 -8.35
CA MET A 160 2.26 3.18 -8.20
C MET A 160 1.99 4.69 -8.19
N GLY A 161 2.09 5.29 -6.99
CA GLY A 161 1.66 6.65 -6.75
C GLY A 161 2.75 7.70 -7.01
N LEU A 162 3.02 8.53 -6.01
CA LEU A 162 4.00 9.62 -6.10
C LEU A 162 5.47 9.14 -6.14
N TRP A 163 5.72 7.83 -6.10
CA TRP A 163 7.04 7.25 -6.32
C TRP A 163 7.70 7.76 -7.61
N LEU A 164 6.94 7.82 -8.72
CA LEU A 164 7.46 8.34 -9.98
C LEU A 164 7.96 9.78 -9.83
N LEU A 165 7.15 10.62 -9.18
CA LEU A 165 7.53 12.02 -8.94
C LEU A 165 8.72 12.13 -8.00
N GLN A 166 8.77 11.34 -6.92
CA GLN A 166 9.88 11.33 -5.97
C GLN A 166 11.21 10.99 -6.65
N ARG A 167 11.19 10.01 -7.57
CA ARG A 167 12.37 9.65 -8.36
C ARG A 167 12.79 10.76 -9.32
N VAL A 168 11.83 11.40 -10.02
CA VAL A 168 12.12 12.56 -10.88
C VAL A 168 12.72 13.71 -10.08
N LEU A 169 12.16 14.04 -8.90
CA LEU A 169 12.69 15.08 -8.01
C LEU A 169 14.14 14.78 -7.62
N GLN A 170 14.44 13.52 -7.28
CA GLN A 170 15.80 13.10 -6.90
C GLN A 170 16.77 13.19 -8.09
N GLU A 171 16.41 12.63 -9.26
CA GLU A 171 17.26 12.60 -10.45
C GLU A 171 17.58 14.01 -10.97
N ARG A 172 16.59 14.91 -10.96
CA ARG A 172 16.68 16.28 -11.43
C ARG A 172 17.15 17.27 -10.34
N GLN A 173 17.37 16.79 -9.10
CA GLN A 173 17.77 17.60 -7.94
C GLN A 173 16.83 18.79 -7.69
N ILE A 174 15.51 18.56 -7.86
CA ILE A 174 14.49 19.58 -7.69
C ILE A 174 14.19 19.75 -6.22
N ASN A 175 14.42 20.95 -5.67
CA ASN A 175 14.22 21.28 -4.26
C ASN A 175 13.04 22.24 -4.03
N ASP A 176 12.54 22.90 -5.06
CA ASP A 176 11.41 23.84 -4.99
C ASP A 176 10.16 23.18 -5.60
N LEU A 177 9.50 22.34 -4.79
CA LEU A 177 8.26 21.68 -5.20
C LEU A 177 7.12 22.66 -5.49
N PRO A 178 6.88 23.76 -4.72
CA PRO A 178 5.89 24.76 -5.05
C PRO A 178 6.09 25.40 -6.44
N ALA A 179 7.33 25.75 -6.79
CA ALA A 179 7.64 26.30 -8.11
C ALA A 179 7.39 25.28 -9.22
N LEU A 180 7.76 24.01 -9.01
CA LEU A 180 7.46 22.94 -9.96
C LEU A 180 5.96 22.77 -10.18
N ILE A 181 5.16 22.75 -9.11
CA ILE A 181 3.70 22.62 -9.20
C ILE A 181 3.10 23.79 -9.98
N ALA A 182 3.52 25.03 -9.70
CA ALA A 182 3.04 26.21 -10.42
C ALA A 182 3.37 26.15 -11.91
N ALA A 183 4.59 25.75 -12.27
CA ALA A 183 5.00 25.56 -13.66
C ALA A 183 4.21 24.43 -14.34
N THR A 184 3.97 23.33 -13.64
CA THR A 184 3.18 22.19 -14.13
C THR A 184 1.72 22.60 -14.40
N GLN A 185 1.10 23.40 -13.54
CA GLN A 185 -0.27 23.86 -13.71
C GLN A 185 -0.46 24.76 -14.94
N ALA A 186 0.58 25.47 -15.36
CA ALA A 186 0.55 26.31 -16.54
C ALA A 186 0.57 25.52 -17.87
N LEU A 187 0.89 24.24 -17.86
CA LEU A 187 0.96 23.40 -19.04
C LEU A 187 -0.41 22.83 -19.44
N PRO A 188 -0.64 22.58 -20.75
CA PRO A 188 -1.83 21.87 -21.21
C PRO A 188 -1.96 20.49 -20.58
N ALA A 189 -3.19 20.10 -20.21
CA ALA A 189 -3.49 18.80 -19.68
C ALA A 189 -3.39 17.69 -20.74
N CYS A 190 -3.11 16.48 -20.30
CA CYS A 190 -3.17 15.24 -21.08
C CYS A 190 -2.32 15.25 -22.37
N ARG A 191 -1.24 16.00 -22.39
CA ARG A 191 -0.32 16.03 -23.54
C ARG A 191 0.62 14.81 -23.57
N PHE A 192 0.92 14.31 -22.39
CA PHE A 192 1.80 13.17 -22.16
C PHE A 192 1.12 12.20 -21.20
N ILE A 193 0.91 10.97 -21.61
CA ILE A 193 0.22 9.94 -20.80
C ILE A 193 1.00 8.65 -20.85
N ILE A 194 1.27 8.09 -19.67
CA ILE A 194 1.89 6.79 -19.48
C ILE A 194 0.99 5.89 -18.65
N ASN A 195 1.28 4.60 -18.59
CA ASN A 195 0.68 3.72 -17.59
C ASN A 195 1.57 3.72 -16.33
N PRO A 196 1.18 4.37 -15.21
CA PRO A 196 2.02 4.40 -14.01
C PRO A 196 2.32 3.02 -13.43
N ASN A 197 1.47 2.03 -13.67
CA ASN A 197 1.63 0.65 -13.19
C ASN A 197 2.47 -0.25 -14.12
N ASP A 198 3.15 0.31 -15.13
CA ASP A 198 4.09 -0.47 -15.93
C ASP A 198 5.29 -0.87 -15.08
N ASP A 199 5.71 -2.14 -15.17
CA ASP A 199 6.80 -2.71 -14.36
C ASP A 199 8.12 -1.96 -14.54
N ARG A 200 8.33 -1.27 -15.68
CA ARG A 200 9.51 -0.42 -15.93
C ARG A 200 9.72 0.66 -14.87
N PHE A 201 8.64 1.10 -14.20
CA PHE A 201 8.70 2.16 -13.19
C PHE A 201 8.92 1.66 -11.77
N ILE A 202 8.98 0.35 -11.52
CA ILE A 202 9.16 -0.21 -10.17
C ILE A 202 10.49 0.21 -9.57
N ASN A 203 11.58 0.02 -10.30
CA ASN A 203 12.92 0.40 -9.85
C ASN A 203 13.88 0.64 -11.02
N PRO A 204 13.63 1.64 -11.89
CA PRO A 204 14.53 1.96 -12.99
C PRO A 204 15.80 2.63 -12.50
N ASP A 205 16.87 2.52 -13.25
CA ASP A 205 18.10 3.29 -13.02
C ASP A 205 17.83 4.80 -13.22
N GLU A 206 17.10 5.15 -14.28
CA GLU A 206 16.75 6.53 -14.65
C GLU A 206 15.25 6.66 -14.95
N MET A 207 14.48 7.15 -14.00
CA MET A 207 13.01 7.30 -14.12
C MET A 207 12.62 8.26 -15.24
N CYS A 208 13.34 9.37 -15.40
CA CYS A 208 13.05 10.36 -16.44
C CYS A 208 13.18 9.73 -17.84
N SER A 209 14.22 8.94 -18.07
CA SER A 209 14.46 8.24 -19.33
C SER A 209 13.37 7.22 -19.64
N GLU A 210 12.89 6.49 -18.64
CA GLU A 210 11.81 5.51 -18.80
C GLU A 210 10.46 6.18 -19.11
N ILE A 211 10.12 7.30 -18.46
CA ILE A 211 8.93 8.09 -18.80
C ILE A 211 8.99 8.57 -20.25
N GLN A 212 10.13 9.10 -20.68
CA GLN A 212 10.34 9.56 -22.05
C GLN A 212 10.28 8.42 -23.07
N ALA A 213 10.81 7.25 -22.72
CA ALA A 213 10.73 6.05 -23.57
C ALA A 213 9.27 5.60 -23.73
N ALA A 214 8.49 5.53 -22.66
CA ALA A 214 7.07 5.17 -22.70
C ALA A 214 6.25 6.10 -23.60
N CYS A 215 6.49 7.42 -23.53
CA CYS A 215 5.87 8.38 -24.44
C CYS A 215 6.29 8.17 -25.90
N ARG A 216 7.56 7.90 -26.14
CA ARG A 216 8.10 7.65 -27.50
C ARG A 216 7.50 6.39 -28.13
N GLU A 217 7.39 5.31 -27.37
CA GLU A 217 6.82 4.04 -27.81
C GLU A 217 5.35 4.15 -28.23
N THR A 218 4.62 5.08 -27.62
CA THR A 218 3.22 5.37 -27.94
C THR A 218 3.04 6.52 -28.94
N ALA A 219 4.12 6.97 -29.59
CA ALA A 219 4.14 8.06 -30.57
C ALA A 219 3.57 9.39 -30.03
N GLN A 220 3.73 9.64 -28.74
CA GLN A 220 3.36 10.89 -28.07
C GLN A 220 4.52 11.90 -28.11
N PRO A 221 4.26 13.19 -27.87
CA PRO A 221 5.34 14.14 -27.57
C PRO A 221 6.17 13.65 -26.38
N ILE A 222 7.44 14.03 -26.33
CA ILE A 222 8.36 13.62 -25.28
C ILE A 222 8.45 14.73 -24.25
N PRO A 223 8.19 14.47 -22.95
CA PRO A 223 8.37 15.47 -21.90
C PRO A 223 9.89 15.74 -21.70
N GLU A 224 10.32 16.98 -21.89
CA GLU A 224 11.74 17.38 -21.79
C GLU A 224 12.03 18.16 -20.51
N SER A 225 11.13 19.07 -20.13
CA SER A 225 11.28 19.88 -18.92
C SER A 225 10.76 19.17 -17.68
N ASP A 226 11.23 19.60 -16.50
CA ASP A 226 10.78 19.06 -15.20
C ASP A 226 9.27 19.24 -15.02
N ALA A 227 8.71 20.37 -15.47
CA ALA A 227 7.28 20.62 -15.41
C ALA A 227 6.48 19.68 -16.33
N GLU A 228 7.00 19.34 -17.52
CA GLU A 228 6.36 18.38 -18.42
C GLU A 228 6.42 16.95 -17.89
N LEU A 229 7.54 16.53 -17.26
CA LEU A 229 7.64 15.25 -16.58
C LEU A 229 6.64 15.16 -15.43
N ALA A 230 6.55 16.19 -14.59
CA ALA A 230 5.58 16.24 -13.51
C ALA A 230 4.14 16.25 -14.04
N ARG A 231 3.85 16.97 -15.13
CA ARG A 231 2.55 16.97 -15.79
C ARG A 231 2.16 15.60 -16.31
N CYS A 232 3.07 14.92 -16.97
CA CYS A 232 2.89 13.55 -17.43
C CYS A 232 2.49 12.62 -16.27
N ILE A 233 3.21 12.69 -15.15
CA ILE A 233 2.93 11.86 -13.97
C ILE A 233 1.55 12.17 -13.39
N PHE A 234 1.23 13.44 -13.13
CA PHE A 234 -0.03 13.83 -12.50
C PHE A 234 -1.25 13.49 -13.36
N ASP A 235 -1.19 13.78 -14.67
CA ASP A 235 -2.29 13.47 -15.58
C ASP A 235 -2.50 11.96 -15.70
N SER A 236 -1.40 11.18 -15.79
CA SER A 236 -1.44 9.74 -15.87
C SER A 236 -2.02 9.10 -14.61
N LEU A 237 -1.62 9.59 -13.42
CA LEU A 237 -2.17 9.13 -12.15
C LEU A 237 -3.65 9.46 -12.04
N ALA A 238 -4.07 10.67 -12.42
CA ALA A 238 -5.48 11.09 -12.37
C ALA A 238 -6.37 10.21 -13.25
N LEU A 239 -5.92 9.89 -14.47
CA LEU A 239 -6.65 8.98 -15.36
C LEU A 239 -6.71 7.56 -14.79
N LEU A 240 -5.59 7.05 -14.29
CA LEU A 240 -5.56 5.72 -13.67
C LEU A 240 -6.46 5.65 -12.43
N TYR A 241 -6.53 6.70 -11.62
CA TYR A 241 -7.46 6.75 -10.48
C TYR A 241 -8.92 6.69 -10.94
N ALA A 242 -9.28 7.36 -12.03
CA ALA A 242 -10.63 7.30 -12.58
C ALA A 242 -10.97 5.89 -13.06
N ASP A 243 -10.05 5.23 -13.76
CA ASP A 243 -10.23 3.86 -14.23
C ASP A 243 -10.39 2.88 -13.06
N VAL A 244 -9.53 2.97 -12.04
CA VAL A 244 -9.59 2.12 -10.85
C VAL A 244 -10.87 2.34 -10.06
N LEU A 245 -11.33 3.60 -9.93
CA LEU A 245 -12.60 3.88 -9.26
C LEU A 245 -13.78 3.23 -9.99
N HIS A 246 -13.75 3.23 -11.32
CA HIS A 246 -14.75 2.56 -12.15
C HIS A 246 -14.69 1.02 -11.99
N GLU A 247 -13.50 0.41 -12.01
CA GLU A 247 -13.32 -1.03 -11.76
C GLU A 247 -13.88 -1.45 -10.39
N LEU A 248 -13.59 -0.66 -9.34
CA LEU A 248 -14.10 -0.90 -7.99
C LEU A 248 -15.63 -0.76 -7.92
N ALA A 249 -16.22 0.21 -8.62
CA ALA A 249 -17.68 0.39 -8.72
C ALA A 249 -18.34 -0.80 -9.43
N GLN A 250 -17.75 -1.27 -10.52
CA GLN A 250 -18.23 -2.48 -11.23
C GLN A 250 -18.16 -3.72 -10.35
N LEU A 251 -17.04 -3.93 -9.65
CA LEU A 251 -16.87 -5.06 -8.73
C LEU A 251 -17.93 -5.06 -7.63
N ARG A 252 -18.20 -3.88 -7.08
CA ARG A 252 -19.18 -3.68 -6.02
C ARG A 252 -20.63 -3.74 -6.51
N GLY A 253 -20.88 -3.43 -7.79
CA GLY A 253 -22.22 -3.35 -8.40
C GLY A 253 -22.96 -2.04 -8.12
N GLU A 254 -22.26 -0.99 -7.63
CA GLU A 254 -22.83 0.31 -7.31
C GLU A 254 -21.78 1.42 -7.41
N ASP A 255 -22.16 2.58 -7.97
CA ASP A 255 -21.28 3.75 -8.10
C ASP A 255 -20.97 4.41 -6.75
N PHE A 256 -19.77 4.94 -6.64
CA PHE A 256 -19.36 5.76 -5.51
C PHE A 256 -19.93 7.19 -5.64
N SER A 257 -20.32 7.77 -4.53
CA SER A 257 -20.81 9.17 -4.47
C SER A 257 -19.79 10.11 -3.81
N GLN A 258 -18.77 9.55 -3.17
CA GLN A 258 -17.74 10.29 -2.44
C GLN A 258 -16.39 9.61 -2.61
N LEU A 259 -15.35 10.41 -2.76
CA LEU A 259 -13.95 9.98 -2.71
C LEU A 259 -13.23 10.83 -1.66
N HIS A 260 -12.69 10.19 -0.64
CA HIS A 260 -11.86 10.82 0.39
C HIS A 260 -10.38 10.61 0.06
N ILE A 261 -9.59 11.69 0.09
CA ILE A 261 -8.17 11.69 -0.26
C ILE A 261 -7.36 12.16 0.95
#